data_b5aa21d3ed440be5f98416cccd96c31a
#
_entry.id   b5aa21d3ed440be5f98416cccd96c31a
#
_cell.length_a   1.000
_cell.length_b   1.000
_cell.length_c   1.000
_cell.angle_alpha   90.00
_cell.angle_beta   90.00
_cell.angle_gamma   90.00
#
_symmetry.space_group_name_H-M   'P 1'
#
loop_
_entity.id
_entity.type
_entity.pdbx_description
1 polymer ?
#
loop_
_entity_poly.entity_id
_entity_poly.type
_entity_poly.pdbx_seq_one_letter_code
_entity_poly.pdbx_strand_id
1 'polypeptide(L)'
;METAKRILALLLTAALALGLCACGEDPSVYVIIDTVGEKNYGTIFRLGDRIAEPVCAAMSALAASGELSVYSTKWLGQDTITLRGSADAITALDEPPQPRMMIVGVEENMIPLSYLRDGEYTGMSVDIANAIGRLLGWEIRIQPINSNDLAAQLSSGNIDCALGFGMESVSPENYTFGDRYMASDIVLMVRTDSGVHKIKDLKGKKIGSVKDAAVIAALQGNEKIVKYVESVTAYLSPTRCMNALNNGWCAAVAMDRIMIKSYVST
;
A
#
# COMPACT_ATOMS: atom_id res chain seq x y z
N MET A 1 -42.62 -28.72 44.26
CA MET A 1 -41.20 -28.67 43.97
C MET A 1 -40.85 -29.01 42.50
N GLU A 2 -41.57 -29.90 41.84
CA GLU A 2 -41.28 -30.27 40.45
C GLU A 2 -41.66 -29.21 39.38
N THR A 3 -42.74 -28.47 39.60
CA THR A 3 -43.20 -27.40 38.72
C THR A 3 -42.20 -26.20 38.66
N ALA A 4 -41.58 -25.85 39.82
CA ALA A 4 -40.58 -24.81 39.89
C ALA A 4 -39.27 -25.17 39.18
N LYS A 5 -38.89 -26.46 39.20
CA LYS A 5 -37.70 -26.97 38.46
C LYS A 5 -37.90 -26.98 36.96
N ARG A 6 -39.15 -27.27 36.49
CA ARG A 6 -39.48 -27.24 35.06
C ARG A 6 -39.54 -25.82 34.49
N ILE A 7 -40.01 -24.85 35.27
CA ILE A 7 -40.03 -23.45 34.88
C ILE A 7 -38.60 -22.88 34.84
N LEU A 8 -37.74 -23.23 35.79
CA LEU A 8 -36.33 -22.85 35.82
C LEU A 8 -35.53 -23.45 34.66
N ALA A 9 -35.79 -24.70 34.28
CA ALA A 9 -35.18 -25.34 33.12
C ALA A 9 -35.61 -24.70 31.78
N LEU A 10 -36.88 -24.29 31.66
CA LEU A 10 -37.39 -23.60 30.48
C LEU A 10 -36.83 -22.16 30.33
N LEU A 11 -36.60 -21.49 31.46
CA LEU A 11 -35.95 -20.16 31.45
C LEU A 11 -34.46 -20.24 31.14
N LEU A 12 -33.75 -21.31 31.56
CA LEU A 12 -32.33 -21.50 31.20
C LEU A 12 -32.17 -21.88 29.71
N THR A 13 -33.08 -22.67 29.12
CA THR A 13 -33.03 -22.99 27.68
C THR A 13 -33.39 -21.78 26.81
N ALA A 14 -34.31 -20.92 27.24
CA ALA A 14 -34.59 -19.65 26.55
C ALA A 14 -33.42 -18.63 26.61
N ALA A 15 -32.68 -18.61 27.72
CA ALA A 15 -31.50 -17.76 27.86
C ALA A 15 -30.30 -18.25 27.04
N LEU A 16 -30.16 -19.57 26.81
CA LEU A 16 -29.13 -20.14 25.92
C LEU A 16 -29.45 -19.93 24.43
N ALA A 17 -30.74 -19.86 24.07
CA ALA A 17 -31.16 -19.58 22.68
C ALA A 17 -31.01 -18.11 22.25
N LEU A 18 -30.91 -17.18 23.21
CA LEU A 18 -30.65 -15.75 22.95
C LEU A 18 -29.16 -15.39 22.96
N GLY A 19 -28.27 -16.33 23.31
CA GLY A 19 -26.83 -16.13 23.33
C GLY A 19 -26.10 -16.49 22.04
N LEU A 20 -26.80 -16.96 20.99
CA LEU A 20 -26.28 -17.19 19.63
C LEU A 20 -26.67 -16.07 18.68
N CYS A 21 -26.75 -14.83 19.17
CA CYS A 21 -26.75 -13.68 18.29
C CYS A 21 -25.30 -13.43 17.87
N ALA A 22 -24.93 -14.02 16.74
CA ALA A 22 -24.03 -13.51 15.73
C ALA A 22 -23.05 -12.45 16.26
N CYS A 23 -21.79 -12.81 16.45
CA CYS A 23 -20.70 -11.99 15.97
C CYS A 23 -20.87 -11.89 14.45
N GLY A 24 -21.85 -11.13 13.99
CA GLY A 24 -21.82 -10.56 12.67
C GLY A 24 -20.68 -9.56 12.69
N GLU A 25 -19.64 -9.81 11.93
CA GLU A 25 -18.72 -8.76 11.53
C GLU A 25 -19.60 -7.61 11.05
N ASP A 26 -19.41 -6.40 11.61
CA ASP A 26 -20.10 -5.22 11.15
C ASP A 26 -19.86 -5.14 9.63
N PRO A 27 -20.93 -5.09 8.81
CA PRO A 27 -20.73 -5.07 7.37
C PRO A 27 -19.81 -3.90 7.05
N SER A 28 -18.72 -4.16 6.33
CA SER A 28 -17.77 -3.11 5.92
C SER A 28 -18.53 -1.91 5.38
N VAL A 29 -18.24 -0.73 5.92
CA VAL A 29 -18.87 0.54 5.50
C VAL A 29 -18.54 0.85 4.04
N TYR A 30 -17.51 0.21 3.49
CA TYR A 30 -17.02 0.45 2.13
C TYR A 30 -16.95 -0.86 1.34
N VAL A 31 -17.11 -0.74 0.03
CA VAL A 31 -16.98 -1.84 -0.93
C VAL A 31 -16.22 -1.39 -2.17
N ILE A 32 -15.34 -2.26 -2.66
CA ILE A 32 -14.66 -2.07 -3.94
C ILE A 32 -15.61 -2.50 -5.05
N ILE A 33 -15.83 -1.60 -6.02
CA ILE A 33 -16.75 -1.85 -7.14
C ILE A 33 -16.03 -2.15 -8.46
N ASP A 34 -14.75 -1.77 -8.59
CA ASP A 34 -13.95 -2.07 -9.79
C ASP A 34 -12.45 -1.90 -9.50
N THR A 35 -11.62 -2.55 -10.33
CA THR A 35 -10.18 -2.28 -10.46
C THR A 35 -9.96 -1.45 -11.72
N VAL A 36 -9.28 -0.31 -11.59
CA VAL A 36 -9.13 0.67 -12.68
C VAL A 36 -7.70 0.78 -13.20
N GLY A 37 -6.74 0.14 -12.54
CA GLY A 37 -5.34 0.10 -12.96
C GLY A 37 -4.48 -0.69 -11.99
N GLU A 38 -3.17 -0.64 -12.21
CA GLU A 38 -2.14 -1.27 -11.38
C GLU A 38 -1.06 -0.24 -11.05
N LYS A 39 -0.48 -0.32 -9.86
CA LYS A 39 0.68 0.44 -9.42
C LYS A 39 1.83 -0.51 -9.15
N ASN A 40 3.01 -0.19 -9.68
CA ASN A 40 4.20 -1.01 -9.58
C ASN A 40 5.17 -0.42 -8.56
N TYR A 41 5.74 -1.26 -7.71
CA TYR A 41 6.70 -0.89 -6.68
C TYR A 41 8.07 -1.48 -6.97
N GLY A 42 9.03 -0.61 -7.11
CA GLY A 42 10.46 -0.92 -7.28
C GLY A 42 11.29 0.02 -6.41
N THR A 43 12.59 -0.24 -6.33
CA THR A 43 13.52 0.72 -5.73
C THR A 43 13.85 1.80 -6.75
N ILE A 44 13.89 3.05 -6.36
CA ILE A 44 14.16 4.20 -7.25
C ILE A 44 15.48 4.84 -6.85
N PHE A 45 16.34 5.10 -7.81
CA PHE A 45 17.69 5.69 -7.63
C PHE A 45 17.90 6.87 -8.57
N ARG A 46 18.90 7.68 -8.30
CA ARG A 46 19.45 8.62 -9.29
C ARG A 46 19.89 7.87 -10.54
N LEU A 47 19.81 8.51 -11.67
CA LEU A 47 20.27 7.94 -12.95
C LEU A 47 21.76 7.58 -12.87
N GLY A 48 22.09 6.31 -13.17
CA GLY A 48 23.45 5.78 -13.18
C GLY A 48 24.13 5.69 -11.80
N ASP A 49 23.37 5.76 -10.70
CA ASP A 49 23.94 5.61 -9.36
C ASP A 49 24.41 4.17 -9.13
N ARG A 50 25.70 4.01 -8.81
CA ARG A 50 26.30 2.69 -8.58
C ARG A 50 25.74 1.95 -7.38
N ILE A 51 25.07 2.64 -6.46
CA ILE A 51 24.40 2.00 -5.31
C ILE A 51 23.24 1.10 -5.74
N ALA A 52 22.69 1.32 -6.94
CA ALA A 52 21.58 0.52 -7.47
C ALA A 52 21.93 -0.96 -7.56
N GLU A 53 23.13 -1.27 -8.03
CA GLU A 53 23.55 -2.65 -8.24
C GLU A 53 23.56 -3.49 -6.96
N PRO A 54 24.29 -3.14 -5.88
CA PRO A 54 24.26 -3.92 -4.64
C PRO A 54 22.88 -3.93 -3.95
N VAL A 55 22.12 -2.84 -4.03
CA VAL A 55 20.75 -2.81 -3.47
C VAL A 55 19.82 -3.74 -4.22
N CYS A 56 19.88 -3.76 -5.56
CA CYS A 56 19.10 -4.71 -6.37
C CYS A 56 19.52 -6.16 -6.11
N ALA A 57 20.82 -6.43 -5.93
CA ALA A 57 21.30 -7.74 -5.56
C ALA A 57 20.75 -8.20 -4.19
N ALA A 58 20.73 -7.29 -3.20
CA ALA A 58 20.12 -7.57 -1.90
C ALA A 58 18.62 -7.83 -2.00
N MET A 59 17.89 -7.02 -2.78
CA MET A 59 16.45 -7.25 -3.06
C MET A 59 16.20 -8.61 -3.71
N SER A 60 17.04 -8.99 -4.68
CA SER A 60 17.00 -10.30 -5.34
C SER A 60 17.21 -11.45 -4.35
N ALA A 61 18.19 -11.34 -3.46
CA ALA A 61 18.45 -12.33 -2.42
C ALA A 61 17.30 -12.43 -1.40
N LEU A 62 16.72 -11.30 -0.97
CA LEU A 62 15.55 -11.25 -0.09
C LEU A 62 14.30 -11.89 -0.74
N ALA A 63 14.12 -11.71 -2.04
CA ALA A 63 13.04 -12.36 -2.78
C ALA A 63 13.25 -13.88 -2.84
N ALA A 64 14.46 -14.32 -3.19
CA ALA A 64 14.79 -15.74 -3.29
C ALA A 64 14.69 -16.49 -1.96
N SER A 65 15.05 -15.84 -0.84
CA SER A 65 14.90 -16.40 0.51
C SER A 65 13.45 -16.46 1.01
N GLY A 66 12.53 -15.77 0.34
CA GLY A 66 11.14 -15.61 0.78
C GLY A 66 10.93 -14.53 1.85
N GLU A 67 11.96 -13.81 2.25
CA GLU A 67 11.88 -12.80 3.31
C GLU A 67 10.97 -11.61 2.90
N LEU A 68 10.97 -11.21 1.62
CA LEU A 68 10.03 -10.22 1.12
C LEU A 68 8.57 -10.68 1.27
N SER A 69 8.28 -11.96 1.00
CA SER A 69 6.94 -12.56 1.16
C SER A 69 6.49 -12.57 2.62
N VAL A 70 7.43 -12.79 3.56
CA VAL A 70 7.16 -12.69 5.01
C VAL A 70 6.77 -11.25 5.37
N TYR A 71 7.50 -10.24 4.89
CA TYR A 71 7.14 -8.83 5.15
C TYR A 71 5.82 -8.45 4.50
N SER A 72 5.58 -8.90 3.26
CA SER A 72 4.30 -8.68 2.58
C SER A 72 3.14 -9.26 3.40
N THR A 73 3.25 -10.51 3.82
CA THR A 73 2.22 -11.17 4.63
C THR A 73 2.03 -10.47 5.98
N LYS A 74 3.12 -10.09 6.66
CA LYS A 74 3.08 -9.36 7.94
C LYS A 74 2.30 -8.05 7.84
N TRP A 75 2.57 -7.26 6.81
CA TRP A 75 2.06 -5.90 6.70
C TRP A 75 0.77 -5.80 5.87
N LEU A 76 0.66 -6.62 4.81
CA LEU A 76 -0.46 -6.57 3.88
C LEU A 76 -1.45 -7.72 4.10
N GLY A 77 -1.12 -8.70 4.97
CA GLY A 77 -1.95 -9.87 5.29
C GLY A 77 -2.03 -10.89 4.15
N GLN A 78 -1.30 -10.66 3.07
CA GLN A 78 -1.17 -11.57 1.92
C GLN A 78 0.19 -11.37 1.26
N ASP A 79 0.65 -12.37 0.52
CA ASP A 79 1.85 -12.24 -0.30
C ASP A 79 1.52 -11.54 -1.63
N THR A 80 2.10 -10.36 -1.83
CA THR A 80 1.98 -9.55 -3.06
C THR A 80 3.29 -9.45 -3.82
N ILE A 81 4.32 -10.21 -3.41
CA ILE A 81 5.65 -10.15 -4.01
C ILE A 81 5.66 -10.82 -5.38
N THR A 82 6.15 -10.10 -6.37
CA THR A 82 6.26 -10.58 -7.76
C THR A 82 7.70 -10.90 -8.15
N LEU A 83 8.69 -10.35 -7.46
CA LEU A 83 10.11 -10.61 -7.69
C LEU A 83 10.47 -12.03 -7.23
N ARG A 84 11.16 -12.80 -8.10
CA ARG A 84 11.63 -14.16 -7.74
C ARG A 84 13.05 -14.17 -7.21
N GLY A 85 13.91 -13.35 -7.77
CA GLY A 85 15.30 -13.15 -7.33
C GLY A 85 16.21 -14.36 -7.46
N SER A 86 17.47 -14.19 -6.99
CA SER A 86 18.49 -15.23 -6.89
C SER A 86 19.19 -15.16 -5.53
N ALA A 87 19.40 -16.32 -4.90
CA ALA A 87 20.10 -16.40 -3.61
C ALA A 87 21.58 -15.98 -3.72
N ASP A 88 22.18 -16.15 -4.89
CA ASP A 88 23.59 -15.86 -5.14
C ASP A 88 23.83 -14.41 -5.63
N ALA A 89 22.78 -13.58 -5.69
CA ALA A 89 22.85 -12.25 -6.31
C ALA A 89 23.96 -11.36 -5.69
N ILE A 90 24.14 -11.40 -4.36
CA ILE A 90 25.17 -10.60 -3.68
C ILE A 90 26.57 -11.13 -3.95
N THR A 91 26.75 -12.46 -3.96
CA THR A 91 28.05 -13.09 -4.20
C THR A 91 28.46 -13.04 -5.67
N ALA A 92 27.51 -12.75 -6.56
CA ALA A 92 27.74 -12.56 -7.99
C ALA A 92 28.16 -11.13 -8.37
N LEU A 93 28.20 -10.19 -7.40
CA LEU A 93 28.71 -8.84 -7.65
C LEU A 93 30.22 -8.89 -7.96
N ASP A 94 30.65 -8.08 -8.92
CA ASP A 94 32.07 -7.98 -9.31
C ASP A 94 32.95 -7.53 -8.15
N GLU A 95 32.42 -6.63 -7.30
CA GLU A 95 33.10 -6.13 -6.11
C GLU A 95 32.21 -6.31 -4.86
N PRO A 96 32.74 -6.80 -3.73
CA PRO A 96 31.98 -6.86 -2.48
C PRO A 96 31.54 -5.46 -2.04
N PRO A 97 30.28 -5.28 -1.59
CA PRO A 97 29.82 -4.01 -1.09
C PRO A 97 30.66 -3.51 0.10
N GLN A 98 31.18 -2.29 0.01
CA GLN A 98 31.93 -1.69 1.12
C GLN A 98 30.97 -1.11 2.16
N PRO A 99 31.31 -1.23 3.47
CA PRO A 99 30.48 -0.66 4.55
C PRO A 99 30.22 0.83 4.35
N ARG A 100 28.96 1.23 4.48
CA ARG A 100 28.54 2.64 4.37
C ARG A 100 27.23 2.86 5.12
N MET A 101 26.88 4.13 5.32
CA MET A 101 25.50 4.53 5.64
C MET A 101 24.72 4.74 4.34
N MET A 102 23.50 4.20 4.27
CA MET A 102 22.53 4.43 3.19
C MET A 102 21.30 5.16 3.72
N ILE A 103 20.96 6.28 3.10
CA ILE A 103 19.77 7.04 3.44
C ILE A 103 18.62 6.61 2.51
N VAL A 104 17.62 5.97 3.09
CA VAL A 104 16.47 5.44 2.35
C VAL A 104 15.28 6.38 2.52
N GLY A 105 14.83 6.99 1.42
CA GLY A 105 13.61 7.75 1.37
C GLY A 105 12.38 6.82 1.45
N VAL A 106 11.47 7.11 2.37
CA VAL A 106 10.19 6.43 2.48
C VAL A 106 9.07 7.45 2.46
N GLU A 107 7.91 7.08 1.92
CA GLU A 107 6.78 8.01 1.87
C GLU A 107 6.22 8.26 3.27
N GLU A 108 6.05 9.54 3.61
CA GLU A 108 5.48 9.94 4.89
C GLU A 108 3.99 9.54 4.96
N ASN A 109 3.60 8.88 6.06
CA ASN A 109 2.21 8.50 6.33
C ASN A 109 1.55 7.55 5.31
N MET A 110 2.33 6.64 4.73
CA MET A 110 1.87 5.61 3.79
C MET A 110 1.59 4.28 4.50
N ILE A 111 0.57 4.21 5.34
CA ILE A 111 0.18 2.96 6.02
C ILE A 111 -0.28 1.91 4.98
N PRO A 112 0.22 0.66 5.03
CA PRO A 112 1.14 0.08 6.01
C PRO A 112 2.60 0.03 5.54
N LEU A 113 2.97 0.75 4.46
CA LEU A 113 4.32 0.70 3.88
C LEU A 113 5.33 1.48 4.74
N SER A 114 4.98 2.70 5.16
CA SER A 114 5.82 3.55 6.01
C SER A 114 4.99 4.59 6.76
N TYR A 115 5.14 4.66 8.06
CA TYR A 115 4.43 5.60 8.92
C TYR A 115 5.12 5.74 10.28
N LEU A 116 4.84 6.86 10.96
CA LEU A 116 5.35 7.12 12.30
C LEU A 116 4.50 6.37 13.34
N ARG A 117 5.14 5.59 14.19
CA ARG A 117 4.53 4.90 15.33
C ARG A 117 5.45 4.98 16.53
N ASP A 118 4.92 5.48 17.66
CA ASP A 118 5.67 5.61 18.90
C ASP A 118 6.98 6.42 18.78
N GLY A 119 7.03 7.39 17.83
CA GLY A 119 8.20 8.24 17.58
C GLY A 119 9.21 7.66 16.58
N GLU A 120 8.98 6.45 16.05
CA GLU A 120 9.85 5.79 15.08
C GLU A 120 9.10 5.46 13.79
N TYR A 121 9.81 5.51 12.66
CA TYR A 121 9.25 5.03 11.39
C TYR A 121 9.23 3.51 11.35
N THR A 122 8.10 2.96 10.94
CA THR A 122 7.83 1.53 10.82
C THR A 122 7.04 1.25 9.54
N GLY A 123 6.93 -0.02 9.16
CA GLY A 123 6.19 -0.47 7.99
C GLY A 123 7.00 -1.40 7.08
N MET A 124 6.36 -1.88 6.03
CA MET A 124 6.97 -2.85 5.11
C MET A 124 8.24 -2.30 4.45
N SER A 125 8.23 -1.04 4.00
CA SER A 125 9.39 -0.41 3.36
C SER A 125 10.56 -0.24 4.32
N VAL A 126 10.28 0.01 5.60
CA VAL A 126 11.29 0.12 6.67
C VAL A 126 11.92 -1.25 6.96
N ASP A 127 11.10 -2.30 7.07
CA ASP A 127 11.59 -3.67 7.26
C ASP A 127 12.49 -4.10 6.09
N ILE A 128 12.08 -3.81 4.84
CA ILE A 128 12.87 -4.09 3.64
C ILE A 128 14.19 -3.31 3.66
N ALA A 129 14.18 -2.02 3.95
CA ALA A 129 15.39 -1.20 4.03
C ALA A 129 16.41 -1.77 5.04
N ASN A 130 15.94 -2.11 6.23
CA ASN A 130 16.77 -2.72 7.28
C ASN A 130 17.33 -4.09 6.86
N ALA A 131 16.54 -4.91 6.15
CA ALA A 131 16.99 -6.19 5.63
C ALA A 131 18.08 -6.03 4.55
N ILE A 132 17.95 -5.04 3.66
CA ILE A 132 18.99 -4.67 2.70
C ILE A 132 20.28 -4.31 3.44
N GLY A 133 20.18 -3.41 4.43
CA GLY A 133 21.34 -3.01 5.24
C GLY A 133 22.03 -4.19 5.93
N ARG A 134 21.25 -5.09 6.52
CA ARG A 134 21.76 -6.32 7.17
C ARG A 134 22.51 -7.22 6.18
N LEU A 135 22.00 -7.41 4.96
CA LEU A 135 22.64 -8.24 3.94
C LEU A 135 23.92 -7.62 3.39
N LEU A 136 23.96 -6.29 3.23
CA LEU A 136 25.10 -5.58 2.67
C LEU A 136 26.12 -5.12 3.72
N GLY A 137 25.82 -5.30 5.02
CA GLY A 137 26.66 -4.76 6.12
C GLY A 137 26.62 -3.23 6.19
N TRP A 138 25.51 -2.60 5.78
CA TRP A 138 25.33 -1.16 5.75
C TRP A 138 24.46 -0.64 6.90
N GLU A 139 24.78 0.55 7.38
CA GLU A 139 23.91 1.28 8.29
C GLU A 139 22.75 1.92 7.52
N ILE A 140 21.52 1.75 8.00
CA ILE A 140 20.35 2.33 7.35
C ILE A 140 19.83 3.52 8.13
N ARG A 141 19.62 4.63 7.42
CA ARG A 141 18.92 5.80 7.92
C ARG A 141 17.62 6.00 7.13
N ILE A 142 16.49 5.91 7.81
CA ILE A 142 15.18 6.19 7.22
C ILE A 142 14.95 7.71 7.18
N GLN A 143 14.62 8.21 5.98
CA GLN A 143 14.29 9.60 5.74
C GLN A 143 12.85 9.68 5.20
N PRO A 144 11.88 10.12 6.04
CA PRO A 144 10.53 10.36 5.54
C PRO A 144 10.51 11.54 4.58
N ILE A 145 9.83 11.37 3.45
CA ILE A 145 9.70 12.40 2.42
C ILE A 145 8.26 12.42 1.89
N ASN A 146 7.84 13.57 1.38
CA ASN A 146 6.60 13.68 0.64
C ASN A 146 6.81 13.20 -0.80
N SER A 147 5.83 12.52 -1.38
CA SER A 147 5.91 12.02 -2.77
C SER A 147 6.18 13.14 -3.81
N ASN A 148 5.71 14.36 -3.56
CA ASN A 148 6.00 15.49 -4.46
C ASN A 148 7.48 15.93 -4.42
N ASP A 149 8.21 15.59 -3.35
CA ASP A 149 9.61 15.99 -3.16
C ASP A 149 10.60 14.89 -3.59
N LEU A 150 10.10 13.70 -3.94
CA LEU A 150 10.92 12.53 -4.28
C LEU A 150 12.02 12.84 -5.28
N ALA A 151 11.67 13.49 -6.40
CA ALA A 151 12.62 13.86 -7.44
C ALA A 151 13.71 14.80 -6.92
N ALA A 152 13.35 15.81 -6.13
CA ALA A 152 14.30 16.77 -5.55
C ALA A 152 15.21 16.11 -4.51
N GLN A 153 14.67 15.23 -3.66
CA GLN A 153 15.43 14.53 -2.63
C GLN A 153 16.47 13.56 -3.22
N LEU A 154 16.09 12.83 -4.28
CA LEU A 154 17.03 11.97 -5.02
C LEU A 154 18.11 12.81 -5.73
N SER A 155 17.72 13.85 -6.48
CA SER A 155 18.66 14.65 -7.28
C SER A 155 19.65 15.42 -6.42
N SER A 156 19.24 15.91 -5.24
CA SER A 156 20.12 16.62 -4.30
C SER A 156 21.05 15.69 -3.50
N GLY A 157 20.80 14.37 -3.53
CA GLY A 157 21.55 13.41 -2.70
C GLY A 157 21.16 13.40 -1.23
N ASN A 158 20.03 13.99 -0.85
CA ASN A 158 19.48 13.91 0.50
C ASN A 158 19.03 12.49 0.86
N ILE A 159 18.66 11.70 -0.15
CA ILE A 159 18.43 10.25 -0.06
C ILE A 159 19.25 9.54 -1.13
N ASP A 160 19.67 8.32 -0.83
CA ASP A 160 20.41 7.46 -1.75
C ASP A 160 19.47 6.67 -2.68
N CYS A 161 18.35 6.20 -2.13
CA CYS A 161 17.29 5.51 -2.87
C CYS A 161 15.94 5.75 -2.22
N ALA A 162 14.87 5.39 -2.92
CA ALA A 162 13.51 5.44 -2.39
C ALA A 162 12.84 4.07 -2.42
N LEU A 163 12.09 3.74 -1.36
CA LEU A 163 11.28 2.54 -1.20
C LEU A 163 9.84 2.88 -0.84
N GLY A 164 8.88 2.08 -1.34
CA GLY A 164 7.45 2.29 -1.06
C GLY A 164 6.76 3.32 -1.94
N PHE A 165 7.47 3.84 -2.95
CA PHE A 165 6.90 4.70 -3.99
C PHE A 165 6.55 3.86 -5.22
N GLY A 166 5.50 4.28 -5.95
CA GLY A 166 5.23 3.73 -7.28
C GLY A 166 6.33 4.13 -8.26
N MET A 167 6.70 3.23 -9.14
CA MET A 167 7.69 3.51 -10.18
C MET A 167 7.22 4.62 -11.13
N GLU A 168 5.90 4.83 -11.20
CA GLU A 168 5.25 5.89 -11.99
C GLU A 168 5.40 7.29 -11.36
N SER A 169 5.95 7.38 -10.15
CA SER A 169 6.14 8.66 -9.44
C SER A 169 7.21 9.56 -10.04
N VAL A 170 8.08 9.02 -10.89
CA VAL A 170 9.17 9.74 -11.58
C VAL A 170 9.30 9.27 -13.03
N SER A 171 9.87 10.14 -13.87
CA SER A 171 10.11 9.81 -15.29
C SER A 171 11.23 8.79 -15.46
N PRO A 172 11.00 7.67 -16.16
CA PRO A 172 11.99 6.60 -16.27
C PRO A 172 13.30 7.01 -16.96
N GLU A 173 13.28 8.03 -17.82
CA GLU A 173 14.48 8.54 -18.50
C GLU A 173 15.44 9.29 -17.55
N ASN A 174 14.99 9.70 -16.37
CA ASN A 174 15.79 10.52 -15.42
C ASN A 174 16.26 9.76 -14.19
N TYR A 175 15.84 8.49 -14.04
CA TYR A 175 16.12 7.68 -12.85
C TYR A 175 16.48 6.24 -13.22
N THR A 176 17.22 5.59 -12.33
CA THR A 176 17.46 4.16 -12.39
C THR A 176 16.44 3.45 -11.50
N PHE A 177 15.86 2.39 -12.00
CA PHE A 177 14.92 1.55 -11.25
C PHE A 177 15.55 0.19 -10.95
N GLY A 178 15.32 -0.29 -9.73
CA GLY A 178 15.46 -1.71 -9.43
C GLY A 178 14.29 -2.51 -10.00
N ASP A 179 14.37 -3.83 -9.90
CA ASP A 179 13.30 -4.71 -10.34
C ASP A 179 12.01 -4.41 -9.58
N ARG A 180 10.89 -4.57 -10.28
CA ARG A 180 9.57 -4.55 -9.67
C ARG A 180 9.46 -5.71 -8.68
N TYR A 181 9.39 -5.39 -7.39
CA TYR A 181 9.26 -6.41 -6.35
C TYR A 181 7.82 -6.70 -5.94
N MET A 182 6.91 -5.73 -6.18
CA MET A 182 5.51 -5.81 -5.79
C MET A 182 4.63 -5.05 -6.77
N ALA A 183 3.39 -5.50 -6.94
CA ALA A 183 2.35 -4.76 -7.63
C ALA A 183 1.09 -4.69 -6.75
N SER A 184 0.29 -3.66 -6.95
CA SER A 184 -0.98 -3.47 -6.27
C SER A 184 -2.02 -2.89 -7.22
N ASP A 185 -3.27 -3.34 -7.05
CA ASP A 185 -4.39 -2.80 -7.82
C ASP A 185 -4.70 -1.36 -7.41
N ILE A 186 -5.01 -0.53 -8.39
CA ILE A 186 -5.72 0.73 -8.18
C ILE A 186 -7.20 0.44 -8.25
N VAL A 187 -7.93 0.66 -7.15
CA VAL A 187 -9.32 0.27 -7.03
C VAL A 187 -10.24 1.47 -6.82
N LEU A 188 -11.48 1.30 -7.24
CA LEU A 188 -12.56 2.25 -7.04
C LEU A 188 -13.45 1.75 -5.91
N MET A 189 -13.55 2.53 -4.84
CA MET A 189 -14.27 2.19 -3.63
C MET A 189 -15.41 3.17 -3.38
N VAL A 190 -16.53 2.66 -2.88
CA VAL A 190 -17.73 3.42 -2.52
C VAL A 190 -18.22 3.04 -1.13
N ARG A 191 -19.12 3.83 -0.57
CA ARG A 191 -19.87 3.43 0.63
C ARG A 191 -20.88 2.34 0.27
N THR A 192 -21.07 1.37 1.13
CA THR A 192 -22.02 0.26 0.93
C THR A 192 -23.47 0.75 0.83
N ASP A 193 -23.80 1.88 1.49
CA ASP A 193 -25.12 2.51 1.48
C ASP A 193 -25.32 3.51 0.32
N SER A 194 -24.35 3.67 -0.58
CA SER A 194 -24.37 4.69 -1.64
C SER A 194 -25.33 4.38 -2.82
N GLY A 195 -25.76 3.12 -2.96
CA GLY A 195 -26.50 2.64 -4.13
C GLY A 195 -25.65 2.55 -5.42
N VAL A 196 -24.33 2.73 -5.33
CA VAL A 196 -23.39 2.61 -6.46
C VAL A 196 -22.76 1.21 -6.41
N HIS A 197 -22.93 0.45 -7.50
CA HIS A 197 -22.43 -0.93 -7.59
C HIS A 197 -21.46 -1.16 -8.75
N LYS A 198 -21.34 -0.21 -9.69
CA LYS A 198 -20.48 -0.28 -10.87
C LYS A 198 -20.18 1.12 -11.40
N ILE A 199 -19.16 1.25 -12.23
CA ILE A 199 -18.73 2.56 -12.80
C ILE A 199 -19.88 3.31 -13.49
N LYS A 200 -20.78 2.61 -14.18
CA LYS A 200 -21.92 3.24 -14.87
C LYS A 200 -22.84 4.00 -13.92
N ASP A 201 -22.95 3.58 -12.67
CA ASP A 201 -23.81 4.23 -11.65
C ASP A 201 -23.17 5.54 -11.15
N LEU A 202 -21.92 5.82 -11.52
CA LEU A 202 -21.21 7.08 -11.28
C LEU A 202 -21.49 8.16 -12.33
N LYS A 203 -22.47 7.94 -13.24
CA LYS A 203 -22.81 8.91 -14.27
C LYS A 203 -23.20 10.25 -13.63
N GLY A 204 -22.49 11.31 -14.03
CA GLY A 204 -22.70 12.68 -13.51
C GLY A 204 -22.34 12.86 -12.04
N LYS A 205 -21.54 11.95 -11.46
CA LYS A 205 -21.04 12.03 -10.08
C LYS A 205 -19.55 12.36 -10.07
N LYS A 206 -19.08 12.91 -8.95
CA LYS A 206 -17.68 13.22 -8.72
C LYS A 206 -16.96 12.04 -8.07
N ILE A 207 -15.68 11.84 -8.45
CA ILE A 207 -14.79 10.87 -7.83
C ILE A 207 -13.69 11.64 -7.08
N GLY A 208 -13.31 11.15 -5.89
CA GLY A 208 -12.08 11.53 -5.22
C GLY A 208 -10.93 10.61 -5.65
N SER A 209 -9.71 11.10 -5.69
CA SER A 209 -8.51 10.27 -5.79
C SER A 209 -7.43 10.76 -4.83
N VAL A 210 -6.52 9.89 -4.42
CA VAL A 210 -5.27 10.35 -3.83
C VAL A 210 -4.47 11.05 -4.94
N LYS A 211 -3.74 12.13 -4.59
CA LYS A 211 -2.84 12.82 -5.52
C LYS A 211 -1.59 11.95 -5.75
N ASP A 212 -1.74 10.95 -6.58
CA ASP A 212 -0.75 9.96 -6.96
C ASP A 212 -0.76 9.82 -8.48
N ALA A 213 0.43 9.86 -9.11
CA ALA A 213 0.54 9.86 -10.55
C ALA A 213 -0.06 8.61 -11.21
N ALA A 214 0.17 7.41 -10.61
CA ALA A 214 -0.38 6.16 -11.12
C ALA A 214 -1.91 6.13 -11.03
N VAL A 215 -2.47 6.58 -9.89
CA VAL A 215 -3.93 6.64 -9.69
C VAL A 215 -4.58 7.61 -10.69
N ILE A 216 -4.00 8.79 -10.87
CA ILE A 216 -4.52 9.79 -11.81
C ILE A 216 -4.44 9.27 -13.25
N ALA A 217 -3.30 8.69 -13.65
CA ALA A 217 -3.14 8.11 -14.99
C ALA A 217 -4.14 6.96 -15.24
N ALA A 218 -4.34 6.07 -14.26
CA ALA A 218 -5.31 4.99 -14.37
C ALA A 218 -6.74 5.50 -14.57
N LEU A 219 -7.14 6.54 -13.84
CA LEU A 219 -8.46 7.14 -14.02
C LEU A 219 -8.62 7.82 -15.38
N GLN A 220 -7.60 8.55 -15.85
CA GLN A 220 -7.61 9.23 -17.14
C GLN A 220 -7.59 8.25 -18.32
N GLY A 221 -6.89 7.12 -18.18
CA GLY A 221 -6.85 6.05 -19.18
C GLY A 221 -8.08 5.14 -19.21
N ASN A 222 -8.97 5.22 -18.23
CA ASN A 222 -10.13 4.35 -18.16
C ASN A 222 -11.33 4.98 -18.91
N GLU A 223 -11.65 4.44 -20.09
CA GLU A 223 -12.72 4.95 -20.95
C GLU A 223 -14.08 5.06 -20.26
N LYS A 224 -14.40 4.13 -19.33
CA LYS A 224 -15.67 4.17 -18.60
C LYS A 224 -15.69 5.32 -17.59
N ILE A 225 -14.58 5.57 -16.91
CA ILE A 225 -14.46 6.71 -15.99
C ILE A 225 -14.62 8.02 -16.77
N VAL A 226 -13.83 8.18 -17.84
CA VAL A 226 -13.89 9.39 -18.68
C VAL A 226 -15.31 9.61 -19.25
N LYS A 227 -16.02 8.53 -19.61
CA LYS A 227 -17.36 8.60 -20.20
C LYS A 227 -18.47 8.96 -19.19
N TYR A 228 -18.39 8.45 -17.96
CA TYR A 228 -19.51 8.52 -17.03
C TYR A 228 -19.33 9.52 -15.88
N VAL A 229 -18.10 9.75 -15.45
CA VAL A 229 -17.79 10.58 -14.28
C VAL A 229 -17.79 12.06 -14.65
N GLU A 230 -18.37 12.89 -13.79
CA GLU A 230 -18.42 14.34 -14.00
C GLU A 230 -17.03 14.97 -13.84
N SER A 231 -16.33 14.62 -12.75
CA SER A 231 -15.01 15.15 -12.46
C SER A 231 -14.25 14.27 -11.45
N VAL A 232 -12.92 14.39 -11.46
CA VAL A 232 -12.02 13.77 -10.50
C VAL A 232 -11.34 14.85 -9.68
N THR A 233 -11.41 14.78 -8.35
CA THR A 233 -10.74 15.69 -7.43
C THR A 233 -9.60 14.96 -6.73
N ALA A 234 -8.37 15.45 -6.89
CA ALA A 234 -7.19 14.87 -6.23
C ALA A 234 -7.00 15.46 -4.83
N TYR A 235 -6.87 14.59 -3.83
CA TYR A 235 -6.63 14.93 -2.42
C TYR A 235 -5.20 14.59 -2.03
N LEU A 236 -4.60 15.41 -1.18
CA LEU A 236 -3.19 15.29 -0.77
C LEU A 236 -2.88 14.09 0.14
N SER A 237 -3.90 13.41 0.68
CA SER A 237 -3.70 12.23 1.51
C SER A 237 -4.90 11.27 1.43
N PRO A 238 -4.68 9.96 1.70
CA PRO A 238 -5.76 8.98 1.77
C PRO A 238 -6.85 9.39 2.75
N THR A 239 -6.48 9.90 3.93
CA THR A 239 -7.44 10.36 4.94
C THR A 239 -8.36 11.47 4.43
N ARG A 240 -7.82 12.46 3.70
CA ARG A 240 -8.64 13.52 3.09
C ARG A 240 -9.56 12.98 2.01
N CYS A 241 -9.08 12.01 1.23
CA CYS A 241 -9.86 11.33 0.21
C CYS A 241 -11.04 10.58 0.85
N MET A 242 -10.81 9.83 1.91
CA MET A 242 -11.84 9.10 2.66
C MET A 242 -12.83 10.04 3.34
N ASN A 243 -12.36 11.16 3.91
CA ASN A 243 -13.25 12.17 4.47
C ASN A 243 -14.19 12.78 3.40
N ALA A 244 -13.69 12.99 2.18
CA ALA A 244 -14.53 13.45 1.07
C ALA A 244 -15.63 12.44 0.70
N LEU A 245 -15.31 11.14 0.70
CA LEU A 245 -16.30 10.08 0.50
C LEU A 245 -17.35 10.06 1.62
N ASN A 246 -16.91 10.13 2.88
CA ASN A 246 -17.79 10.08 4.04
C ASN A 246 -18.72 11.29 4.14
N ASN A 247 -18.25 12.47 3.73
CA ASN A 247 -19.06 13.70 3.71
C ASN A 247 -19.90 13.85 2.43
N GLY A 248 -19.88 12.86 1.52
CA GLY A 248 -20.63 12.91 0.28
C GLY A 248 -20.14 13.95 -0.73
N TRP A 249 -18.91 14.47 -0.59
CA TRP A 249 -18.30 15.40 -1.56
C TRP A 249 -17.90 14.69 -2.87
N CYS A 250 -17.72 13.38 -2.79
CA CYS A 250 -17.57 12.49 -3.94
C CYS A 250 -18.37 11.20 -3.69
N ALA A 251 -18.77 10.53 -4.78
CA ALA A 251 -19.55 9.30 -4.71
C ALA A 251 -18.67 8.03 -4.65
N ALA A 252 -17.42 8.14 -5.07
CA ALA A 252 -16.43 7.09 -5.04
C ALA A 252 -15.04 7.68 -4.80
N VAL A 253 -14.11 6.85 -4.33
CA VAL A 253 -12.69 7.20 -4.23
C VAL A 253 -11.84 6.17 -4.95
N ALA A 254 -10.78 6.64 -5.64
CA ALA A 254 -9.78 5.80 -6.26
C ALA A 254 -8.47 5.89 -5.48
N MET A 255 -7.92 4.76 -5.11
CA MET A 255 -6.63 4.66 -4.44
C MET A 255 -6.03 3.26 -4.59
N ASP A 256 -4.78 3.13 -4.21
CA ASP A 256 -4.10 1.85 -4.13
C ASP A 256 -4.80 0.92 -3.11
N ARG A 257 -5.01 -0.34 -3.49
CA ARG A 257 -5.63 -1.37 -2.63
C ARG A 257 -4.88 -1.56 -1.31
N ILE A 258 -3.56 -1.39 -1.30
CA ILE A 258 -2.74 -1.49 -0.10
C ILE A 258 -3.20 -0.51 0.97
N MET A 259 -3.56 0.72 0.59
CA MET A 259 -4.02 1.76 1.51
C MET A 259 -5.41 1.49 2.08
N ILE A 260 -6.27 0.81 1.31
CA ILE A 260 -7.68 0.59 1.70
C ILE A 260 -7.78 -0.29 2.93
N LYS A 261 -6.84 -1.22 3.13
CA LYS A 261 -6.88 -2.16 4.25
C LYS A 261 -6.93 -1.46 5.62
N SER A 262 -6.40 -0.26 5.72
CA SER A 262 -6.50 0.56 6.95
C SER A 262 -7.89 1.17 7.17
N TYR A 263 -8.79 1.13 6.17
CA TYR A 263 -10.13 1.73 6.20
C TYR A 263 -11.25 0.71 6.06
N VAL A 264 -10.96 -0.47 5.55
CA VAL A 264 -11.94 -1.56 5.38
C VAL A 264 -11.55 -2.66 6.34
N SER A 265 -12.38 -2.91 7.37
CA SER A 265 -12.25 -4.10 8.20
C SER A 265 -12.41 -5.33 7.30
N THR A 266 -11.37 -6.15 7.20
CA THR A 266 -11.44 -7.46 6.55
C THR A 266 -12.07 -8.46 7.46
#